data_8a990bd5a495f925148d6cd9198f3427
#
_entry.id   8a990bd5a495f925148d6cd9198f3427
#
_cell.length_a   1.000
_cell.length_b   1.000
_cell.length_c   1.000
_cell.angle_alpha   90.00
_cell.angle_beta   90.00
_cell.angle_gamma   90.00
#
_symmetry.space_group_name_H-M   'P 1'
#
loop_
_entity.id
_entity.type
_entity.pdbx_description
1 polymer ?
#
loop_
_entity_poly.entity_id
_entity_poly.type
_entity_poly.pdbx_seq_one_letter_code
_entity_poly.pdbx_strand_id
1 'polypeptide(L)'
;MSRPPLHALQGFVSAVRLGNLSRAAAAMHLTVSALSHQVRSLEQRLGYPLLQRHARGVNATLQGQQLLDRIAPHLDAITEAFQPFAARREDTLTLSITPSMASAWLVPRLGGFLALHPTIEINLFSSERLVDFERQQQVDAGMRIGAGHWPGLIAEPLFDEWLVPMASPALIARMGGVDAQPLHQWPLLGDPDGDWLRWFATFGGEAPRRYAAVLDESEAHHRAALDGVGVALGRVTRARLLLASGQLVALSAQRLKTSWSHYLVYPARSASHRGFLAFRAWLQEQAREHAAHAQQAASAVPTPRRRKR
;
A
#
# COMPACT_ATOMS: atom_id res chain seq x y z
N MET A 1 -28.12 26.05 -9.63
CA MET A 1 -27.69 24.92 -8.79
C MET A 1 -27.66 25.36 -7.33
N SER A 2 -28.40 24.71 -6.45
CA SER A 2 -28.42 25.04 -5.01
C SER A 2 -27.09 24.62 -4.37
N ARG A 3 -26.47 25.50 -3.59
CA ARG A 3 -25.21 25.20 -2.86
C ARG A 3 -25.42 24.00 -1.92
N PRO A 4 -24.43 23.07 -1.83
CA PRO A 4 -24.51 21.96 -0.89
C PRO A 4 -24.52 22.49 0.56
N PRO A 5 -25.38 21.96 1.45
CA PRO A 5 -25.49 22.41 2.83
C PRO A 5 -24.36 21.82 3.68
N LEU A 6 -23.15 22.36 3.59
CA LEU A 6 -21.93 21.80 4.19
C LEU A 6 -22.07 21.53 5.70
N HIS A 7 -22.68 22.46 6.47
CA HIS A 7 -22.88 22.25 7.91
C HIS A 7 -23.79 21.05 8.23
N ALA A 8 -24.84 20.85 7.42
CA ALA A 8 -25.73 19.72 7.61
C ALA A 8 -25.06 18.40 7.21
N LEU A 9 -24.20 18.41 6.16
CA LEU A 9 -23.39 17.26 5.77
C LEU A 9 -22.36 16.90 6.85
N GLN A 10 -21.66 17.90 7.40
CA GLN A 10 -20.73 17.71 8.53
C GLN A 10 -21.46 17.16 9.77
N GLY A 11 -22.64 17.70 10.07
CA GLY A 11 -23.49 17.23 11.17
C GLY A 11 -23.91 15.78 11.01
N PHE A 12 -24.32 15.39 9.82
CA PHE A 12 -24.66 14.02 9.49
C PHE A 12 -23.46 13.07 9.66
N VAL A 13 -22.31 13.40 9.06
CA VAL A 13 -21.07 12.60 9.18
C VAL A 13 -20.64 12.43 10.63
N SER A 14 -20.65 13.53 11.41
CA SER A 14 -20.31 13.50 12.84
C SER A 14 -21.27 12.60 13.64
N ALA A 15 -22.59 12.69 13.37
CA ALA A 15 -23.60 11.89 14.05
C ALA A 15 -23.40 10.39 13.79
N VAL A 16 -23.09 9.98 12.56
CA VAL A 16 -22.83 8.58 12.22
C VAL A 16 -21.52 8.08 12.85
N ARG A 17 -20.44 8.83 12.72
CA ARG A 17 -19.11 8.46 13.27
C ARG A 17 -19.12 8.29 14.78
N LEU A 18 -19.82 9.16 15.50
CA LEU A 18 -19.92 9.10 16.96
C LEU A 18 -21.04 8.21 17.47
N GLY A 19 -21.92 7.74 16.57
CA GLY A 19 -23.09 6.91 16.91
C GLY A 19 -24.10 7.57 17.84
N ASN A 20 -23.97 8.90 18.07
CA ASN A 20 -24.76 9.61 19.08
C ASN A 20 -24.89 11.10 18.73
N LEU A 21 -26.13 11.58 18.63
CA LEU A 21 -26.43 12.98 18.30
C LEU A 21 -25.96 13.97 19.37
N SER A 22 -25.98 13.60 20.65
CA SER A 22 -25.53 14.50 21.71
C SER A 22 -24.02 14.68 21.69
N ARG A 23 -23.27 13.58 21.46
CA ARG A 23 -21.81 13.64 21.30
C ARG A 23 -21.43 14.41 20.04
N ALA A 24 -22.14 14.20 18.94
CA ALA A 24 -21.90 14.92 17.69
C ALA A 24 -22.20 16.43 17.83
N ALA A 25 -23.28 16.79 18.50
CA ALA A 25 -23.63 18.19 18.77
C ALA A 25 -22.55 18.86 19.64
N ALA A 26 -22.11 18.20 20.70
CA ALA A 26 -21.02 18.71 21.56
C ALA A 26 -19.71 18.89 20.76
N ALA A 27 -19.33 17.94 19.93
CA ALA A 27 -18.13 18.03 19.08
C ALA A 27 -18.19 19.15 18.04
N MET A 28 -19.40 19.56 17.65
CA MET A 28 -19.64 20.67 16.70
C MET A 28 -19.99 21.99 17.37
N HIS A 29 -19.96 22.08 18.70
CA HIS A 29 -20.39 23.25 19.48
C HIS A 29 -21.83 23.68 19.16
N LEU A 30 -22.72 22.71 18.95
CA LEU A 30 -24.15 22.91 18.67
C LEU A 30 -25.02 22.32 19.78
N THR A 31 -26.28 22.78 19.85
CA THR A 31 -27.30 22.07 20.62
C THR A 31 -27.78 20.82 19.85
N VAL A 32 -28.22 19.81 20.57
CA VAL A 32 -28.78 18.58 19.97
C VAL A 32 -29.98 18.91 19.06
N SER A 33 -30.80 19.90 19.45
CA SER A 33 -31.95 20.37 18.66
C SER A 33 -31.47 20.99 17.32
N ALA A 34 -30.45 21.85 17.35
CA ALA A 34 -29.91 22.48 16.15
C ALA A 34 -29.33 21.43 15.18
N LEU A 35 -28.51 20.52 15.68
CA LEU A 35 -27.94 19.43 14.86
C LEU A 35 -29.05 18.54 14.27
N SER A 36 -30.01 18.16 15.09
CA SER A 36 -31.17 17.35 14.65
C SER A 36 -31.98 18.06 13.57
N HIS A 37 -32.16 19.37 13.67
CA HIS A 37 -32.86 20.18 12.66
C HIS A 37 -32.06 20.24 11.35
N GLN A 38 -30.72 20.46 11.41
CA GLN A 38 -29.86 20.46 10.23
C GLN A 38 -29.91 19.12 9.48
N VAL A 39 -29.82 18.01 10.19
CA VAL A 39 -29.90 16.67 9.56
C VAL A 39 -31.27 16.43 8.95
N ARG A 40 -32.37 16.75 9.65
CA ARG A 40 -33.73 16.63 9.09
C ARG A 40 -33.94 17.49 7.83
N SER A 41 -33.43 18.72 7.83
CA SER A 41 -33.47 19.59 6.65
C SER A 41 -32.70 18.98 5.46
N LEU A 42 -31.57 18.31 5.73
CA LEU A 42 -30.83 17.58 4.72
C LEU A 42 -31.63 16.39 4.17
N GLU A 43 -32.25 15.58 5.04
CA GLU A 43 -33.12 14.46 4.67
C GLU A 43 -34.30 14.92 3.82
N GLN A 44 -34.95 16.02 4.20
CA GLN A 44 -36.08 16.62 3.44
C GLN A 44 -35.62 17.05 2.02
N ARG A 45 -34.44 17.63 1.89
CA ARG A 45 -33.88 18.03 0.57
C ARG A 45 -33.51 16.84 -0.31
N LEU A 46 -33.10 15.73 0.29
CA LEU A 46 -32.73 14.52 -0.41
C LEU A 46 -33.92 13.61 -0.71
N GLY A 47 -35.02 13.77 0.04
CA GLY A 47 -36.25 12.98 -0.11
C GLY A 47 -36.20 11.61 0.57
N TYR A 48 -35.18 11.33 1.37
CA TYR A 48 -35.04 10.07 2.10
C TYR A 48 -34.32 10.24 3.44
N PRO A 49 -34.58 9.36 4.44
CA PRO A 49 -33.92 9.41 5.73
C PRO A 49 -32.45 8.97 5.61
N LEU A 50 -31.57 9.66 6.32
CA LEU A 50 -30.13 9.35 6.40
C LEU A 50 -29.76 8.65 7.71
N LEU A 51 -30.51 8.95 8.80
CA LEU A 51 -30.27 8.39 10.13
C LEU A 51 -31.44 7.53 10.60
N GLN A 52 -31.09 6.40 11.18
CA GLN A 52 -31.99 5.54 11.93
C GLN A 52 -31.70 5.71 13.43
N ARG A 53 -32.74 6.15 14.19
CA ARG A 53 -32.63 6.40 15.65
C ARG A 53 -33.07 5.17 16.41
N HIS A 54 -32.34 4.84 17.45
CA HIS A 54 -32.67 3.75 18.38
C HIS A 54 -32.33 4.15 19.82
N ALA A 55 -32.75 3.33 20.80
CA ALA A 55 -32.57 3.66 22.22
C ALA A 55 -31.11 3.91 22.66
N ARG A 56 -30.12 3.37 21.91
CA ARG A 56 -28.68 3.49 22.23
C ARG A 56 -27.95 4.53 21.39
N GLY A 57 -28.63 5.21 20.44
CA GLY A 57 -27.99 6.21 19.60
C GLY A 57 -28.57 6.31 18.18
N VAL A 58 -27.70 6.53 17.21
CA VAL A 58 -28.06 6.67 15.80
C VAL A 58 -27.11 5.88 14.91
N ASN A 59 -27.67 5.25 13.87
CA ASN A 59 -26.91 4.61 12.79
C ASN A 59 -27.31 5.25 11.46
N ALA A 60 -26.48 5.08 10.43
CA ALA A 60 -26.87 5.43 9.07
C ALA A 60 -27.90 4.44 8.53
N THR A 61 -28.87 4.94 7.74
CA THR A 61 -29.68 4.08 6.85
C THR A 61 -28.80 3.57 5.70
N LEU A 62 -29.31 2.68 4.84
CA LEU A 62 -28.58 2.24 3.64
C LEU A 62 -28.21 3.44 2.75
N GLN A 63 -29.16 4.35 2.49
CA GLN A 63 -28.93 5.57 1.71
C GLN A 63 -27.96 6.51 2.44
N GLY A 64 -28.07 6.59 3.79
CA GLY A 64 -27.15 7.33 4.62
C GLY A 64 -25.72 6.81 4.50
N GLN A 65 -25.51 5.50 4.52
CA GLN A 65 -24.18 4.90 4.35
C GLN A 65 -23.59 5.20 2.98
N GLN A 66 -24.39 5.04 1.92
CA GLN A 66 -23.94 5.39 0.56
C GLN A 66 -23.56 6.86 0.41
N LEU A 67 -24.31 7.76 1.05
CA LEU A 67 -23.95 9.18 1.07
C LEU A 67 -22.69 9.42 1.87
N LEU A 68 -22.56 8.81 3.06
CA LEU A 68 -21.39 8.90 3.92
C LEU A 68 -20.11 8.52 3.17
N ASP A 69 -20.11 7.36 2.51
CA ASP A 69 -18.94 6.84 1.78
C ASP A 69 -18.48 7.79 0.66
N ARG A 70 -19.45 8.50 0.06
CA ARG A 70 -19.16 9.47 -1.01
C ARG A 70 -18.68 10.83 -0.50
N ILE A 71 -19.18 11.32 0.63
CA ILE A 71 -18.90 12.70 1.07
C ILE A 71 -17.84 12.79 2.17
N ALA A 72 -17.70 11.76 3.03
CA ALA A 72 -16.78 11.82 4.16
C ALA A 72 -15.33 12.11 3.73
N PRO A 73 -14.76 11.45 2.69
CA PRO A 73 -13.40 11.75 2.23
C PRO A 73 -13.21 13.21 1.80
N HIS A 74 -14.24 13.82 1.20
CA HIS A 74 -14.16 15.23 0.76
C HIS A 74 -14.27 16.20 1.93
N LEU A 75 -15.09 15.92 2.93
CA LEU A 75 -15.19 16.73 4.15
C LEU A 75 -13.92 16.64 4.99
N ASP A 76 -13.29 15.46 5.06
CA ASP A 76 -12.01 15.26 5.72
C ASP A 76 -10.90 16.08 5.01
N ALA A 77 -10.85 16.05 3.68
CA ALA A 77 -9.91 16.83 2.89
C ALA A 77 -10.11 18.34 3.08
N ILE A 78 -11.36 18.81 3.19
CA ILE A 78 -11.65 20.23 3.52
C ILE A 78 -11.15 20.55 4.93
N THR A 79 -11.44 19.69 5.91
CA THR A 79 -11.01 19.90 7.31
C THR A 79 -9.50 19.93 7.42
N GLU A 80 -8.80 19.04 6.71
CA GLU A 80 -7.35 19.00 6.63
C GLU A 80 -6.77 20.29 6.01
N ALA A 81 -7.42 20.83 4.98
CA ALA A 81 -7.02 22.09 4.35
C ALA A 81 -7.17 23.32 5.29
N PHE A 82 -8.05 23.24 6.28
CA PHE A 82 -8.23 24.28 7.32
C PHE A 82 -7.36 24.04 8.57
N GLN A 83 -6.68 22.93 8.68
CA GLN A 83 -5.71 22.75 9.74
C GLN A 83 -4.64 23.84 9.57
N PRO A 84 -4.37 24.65 10.63
CA PRO A 84 -3.28 25.61 10.51
C PRO A 84 -2.04 24.82 10.08
N PHE A 85 -1.24 25.42 9.20
CA PHE A 85 0.12 24.96 8.97
C PHE A 85 0.82 24.99 10.33
N ALA A 86 0.58 23.98 11.14
CA ALA A 86 1.25 23.81 12.41
C ALA A 86 2.73 23.88 12.05
N ALA A 87 3.45 24.80 12.70
CA ALA A 87 4.87 24.96 12.46
C ALA A 87 5.44 23.53 12.48
N ARG A 88 5.92 23.12 11.29
CA ARG A 88 6.28 21.72 11.00
C ARG A 88 7.27 21.30 12.07
N ARG A 89 6.89 20.36 12.92
CA ARG A 89 7.77 19.91 14.00
C ARG A 89 8.99 19.27 13.33
N GLU A 90 10.17 19.81 13.59
CA GLU A 90 11.43 19.33 13.03
C GLU A 90 11.71 17.86 13.40
N ASP A 91 11.03 17.37 14.41
CA ASP A 91 11.11 16.01 14.94
C ASP A 91 10.03 15.05 14.39
N THR A 92 9.11 15.52 13.53
CA THR A 92 8.07 14.67 12.93
C THR A 92 8.35 14.48 11.44
N LEU A 93 8.54 13.23 11.02
CA LEU A 93 8.75 12.83 9.62
C LEU A 93 7.53 12.09 9.11
N THR A 94 6.94 12.60 8.04
CA THR A 94 5.77 12.00 7.41
C THR A 94 6.12 11.40 6.05
N LEU A 95 5.91 10.09 5.91
CA LEU A 95 6.28 9.31 4.74
C LEU A 95 5.05 8.70 4.07
N SER A 96 5.03 8.67 2.75
CA SER A 96 4.04 7.95 1.97
C SER A 96 4.69 6.74 1.29
N ILE A 97 4.05 5.56 1.43
CA ILE A 97 4.59 4.29 0.95
C ILE A 97 3.44 3.37 0.52
N THR A 98 3.68 2.43 -0.40
CA THR A 98 2.68 1.41 -0.72
C THR A 98 2.52 0.43 0.44
N PRO A 99 1.30 -0.10 0.73
CA PRO A 99 1.07 -0.98 1.88
C PRO A 99 2.01 -2.18 1.91
N SER A 100 2.17 -2.86 0.77
CA SER A 100 3.03 -4.04 0.66
C SER A 100 4.51 -3.75 0.92
N MET A 101 5.01 -2.56 0.53
CA MET A 101 6.39 -2.15 0.84
C MET A 101 6.55 -1.70 2.28
N ALA A 102 5.53 -1.07 2.86
CA ALA A 102 5.54 -0.72 4.27
C ALA A 102 5.71 -1.98 5.13
N SER A 103 4.82 -2.98 4.95
CA SER A 103 4.80 -4.20 5.76
C SER A 103 6.02 -5.10 5.52
N ALA A 104 6.40 -5.33 4.25
CA ALA A 104 7.42 -6.31 3.93
C ALA A 104 8.86 -5.78 3.99
N TRP A 105 9.07 -4.46 3.78
CA TRP A 105 10.43 -3.94 3.66
C TRP A 105 10.78 -2.85 4.69
N LEU A 106 9.96 -1.79 4.84
CA LEU A 106 10.32 -0.65 5.69
C LEU A 106 10.12 -0.95 7.17
N VAL A 107 8.92 -1.36 7.59
CA VAL A 107 8.57 -1.59 9.00
C VAL A 107 9.50 -2.58 9.70
N PRO A 108 9.90 -3.72 9.09
CA PRO A 108 10.86 -4.64 9.72
C PRO A 108 12.25 -4.02 10.02
N ARG A 109 12.58 -2.88 9.40
CA ARG A 109 13.86 -2.18 9.58
C ARG A 109 13.73 -0.93 10.45
N LEU A 110 12.52 -0.41 10.57
CA LEU A 110 12.25 0.89 11.19
C LEU A 110 12.72 0.99 12.64
N GLY A 111 12.70 -0.12 13.37
CA GLY A 111 13.21 -0.18 14.75
C GLY A 111 14.68 0.25 14.86
N GLY A 112 15.49 -0.08 13.85
CA GLY A 112 16.90 0.36 13.80
C GLY A 112 17.04 1.88 13.62
N PHE A 113 16.19 2.48 12.79
CA PHE A 113 16.17 3.94 12.64
C PHE A 113 15.75 4.66 13.92
N LEU A 114 14.66 4.20 14.55
CA LEU A 114 14.13 4.81 15.75
C LEU A 114 15.09 4.68 16.94
N ALA A 115 15.87 3.59 17.01
CA ALA A 115 16.92 3.44 18.02
C ALA A 115 18.06 4.46 17.84
N LEU A 116 18.41 4.80 16.61
CA LEU A 116 19.44 5.81 16.29
C LEU A 116 18.93 7.25 16.43
N HIS A 117 17.63 7.46 16.26
CA HIS A 117 16.99 8.78 16.26
C HIS A 117 15.73 8.78 17.14
N PRO A 118 15.88 8.64 18.48
CA PRO A 118 14.74 8.46 19.40
C PRO A 118 13.84 9.69 19.54
N THR A 119 14.28 10.86 19.05
CA THR A 119 13.49 12.08 19.07
C THR A 119 12.63 12.25 17.81
N ILE A 120 12.82 11.43 16.78
CA ILE A 120 12.06 11.53 15.54
C ILE A 120 10.81 10.68 15.62
N GLU A 121 9.66 11.32 15.45
CA GLU A 121 8.37 10.66 15.28
C GLU A 121 8.14 10.39 13.78
N ILE A 122 7.76 9.16 13.44
CA ILE A 122 7.46 8.78 12.05
C ILE A 122 5.98 8.53 11.86
N ASN A 123 5.38 9.25 10.91
CA ASN A 123 4.04 9.03 10.41
C ASN A 123 4.12 8.32 9.05
N LEU A 124 3.51 7.13 8.93
CA LEU A 124 3.44 6.38 7.67
C LEU A 124 2.04 6.43 7.09
N PHE A 125 1.92 7.02 5.90
CA PHE A 125 0.71 6.96 5.08
C PHE A 125 0.84 5.86 4.04
N SER A 126 0.08 4.79 4.20
CA SER A 126 0.03 3.70 3.21
C SER A 126 -0.96 4.03 2.11
N SER A 127 -0.48 4.18 0.87
CA SER A 127 -1.29 4.49 -0.30
C SER A 127 -0.62 3.97 -1.58
N GLU A 128 -1.41 3.33 -2.45
CA GLU A 128 -0.96 2.97 -3.80
C GLU A 128 -0.81 4.21 -4.69
N ARG A 129 -1.58 5.26 -4.43
CA ARG A 129 -1.50 6.49 -5.21
C ARG A 129 -0.33 7.33 -4.76
N LEU A 130 0.34 7.95 -5.73
CA LEU A 130 1.32 8.99 -5.44
C LEU A 130 0.63 10.17 -4.74
N VAL A 131 1.23 10.62 -3.64
CA VAL A 131 0.80 11.82 -2.93
C VAL A 131 1.02 13.04 -3.80
N ASP A 132 0.05 13.93 -3.83
CA ASP A 132 0.23 15.28 -4.37
C ASP A 132 0.98 16.12 -3.32
N PHE A 133 2.29 16.23 -3.45
CA PHE A 133 3.15 16.93 -2.50
C PHE A 133 2.93 18.46 -2.44
N GLU A 134 2.28 19.04 -3.46
CA GLU A 134 1.92 20.46 -3.42
C GLU A 134 0.71 20.70 -2.52
N ARG A 135 -0.26 19.79 -2.57
CA ARG A 135 -1.47 19.85 -1.75
C ARG A 135 -1.28 19.28 -0.36
N GLN A 136 -0.50 18.22 -0.22
CA GLN A 136 -0.23 17.55 1.05
C GLN A 136 1.17 17.92 1.56
N GLN A 137 1.33 19.18 1.93
CA GLN A 137 2.63 19.72 2.36
C GLN A 137 3.18 19.09 3.63
N GLN A 138 2.35 18.41 4.42
CA GLN A 138 2.77 17.66 5.59
C GLN A 138 3.57 16.39 5.25
N VAL A 139 3.46 15.86 4.01
CA VAL A 139 4.21 14.68 3.58
C VAL A 139 5.61 15.08 3.13
N ASP A 140 6.62 14.48 3.73
CA ASP A 140 8.03 14.78 3.49
C ASP A 140 8.60 14.05 2.29
N ALA A 141 8.28 12.77 2.18
CA ALA A 141 8.80 11.92 1.12
C ALA A 141 7.86 10.75 0.83
N GLY A 142 8.10 10.09 -0.29
CA GLY A 142 7.44 8.84 -0.63
C GLY A 142 8.43 7.78 -1.07
N MET A 143 8.14 6.53 -0.74
CA MET A 143 8.84 5.40 -1.32
C MET A 143 7.97 4.82 -2.45
N ARG A 144 8.46 4.84 -3.68
CA ARG A 144 7.67 4.51 -4.89
C ARG A 144 8.42 3.57 -5.82
N ILE A 145 7.66 2.82 -6.60
CA ILE A 145 8.17 2.03 -7.71
C ILE A 145 7.83 2.74 -9.03
N GLY A 146 8.76 2.78 -9.98
CA GLY A 146 8.54 3.43 -11.26
C GLY A 146 9.80 3.55 -12.11
N ALA A 147 9.69 4.34 -13.18
CA ALA A 147 10.75 4.55 -14.16
C ALA A 147 11.82 5.57 -13.71
N GLY A 148 11.70 6.17 -12.52
CA GLY A 148 12.68 7.12 -11.99
C GLY A 148 12.40 8.59 -12.29
N HIS A 149 11.24 8.90 -12.85
CA HIS A 149 10.87 10.29 -13.16
C HIS A 149 9.49 10.63 -12.60
N TRP A 150 9.43 11.66 -11.77
CA TRP A 150 8.20 12.26 -11.23
C TRP A 150 8.30 13.77 -11.38
N PRO A 151 7.43 14.41 -12.19
CA PRO A 151 7.46 15.85 -12.40
C PRO A 151 7.43 16.64 -11.09
N GLY A 152 8.33 17.63 -10.94
CA GLY A 152 8.41 18.47 -9.76
C GLY A 152 9.01 17.83 -8.51
N LEU A 153 9.45 16.56 -8.56
CA LEU A 153 10.03 15.85 -7.44
C LEU A 153 11.48 15.44 -7.71
N ILE A 154 12.26 15.34 -6.66
CA ILE A 154 13.57 14.70 -6.67
C ILE A 154 13.34 13.20 -6.48
N ALA A 155 13.92 12.37 -7.35
CA ALA A 155 13.82 10.92 -7.31
C ALA A 155 15.23 10.32 -7.15
N GLU A 156 15.45 9.63 -6.04
CA GLU A 156 16.70 8.93 -5.76
C GLU A 156 16.51 7.42 -5.86
N PRO A 157 17.29 6.73 -6.70
CA PRO A 157 17.19 5.29 -6.83
C PRO A 157 17.57 4.61 -5.51
N LEU A 158 16.80 3.57 -5.14
CA LEU A 158 17.08 2.73 -3.98
C LEU A 158 17.59 1.36 -4.42
N PHE A 159 16.76 0.58 -5.10
CA PHE A 159 17.13 -0.74 -5.62
C PHE A 159 16.17 -1.23 -6.70
N ASP A 160 16.64 -2.18 -7.48
CA ASP A 160 15.87 -2.86 -8.50
C ASP A 160 14.89 -3.88 -7.89
N GLU A 161 13.82 -4.18 -8.63
CA GLU A 161 12.87 -5.22 -8.27
C GLU A 161 12.99 -6.41 -9.24
N TRP A 162 12.87 -7.60 -8.69
CA TRP A 162 12.99 -8.85 -9.40
C TRP A 162 11.78 -9.75 -9.15
N LEU A 163 11.41 -10.51 -10.16
CA LEU A 163 10.34 -11.48 -10.10
C LEU A 163 10.90 -12.90 -10.17
N VAL A 164 10.32 -13.79 -9.38
CA VAL A 164 10.64 -15.22 -9.42
C VAL A 164 9.36 -16.04 -9.24
N PRO A 165 9.18 -17.15 -9.97
CA PRO A 165 8.11 -18.09 -9.69
C PRO A 165 8.27 -18.68 -8.31
N MET A 166 7.22 -18.59 -7.48
CA MET A 166 7.25 -19.12 -6.11
C MET A 166 5.93 -19.77 -5.72
N ALA A 167 6.02 -20.79 -4.89
CA ALA A 167 4.87 -21.55 -4.40
C ALA A 167 5.08 -22.02 -2.97
N SER A 168 3.99 -22.39 -2.29
CA SER A 168 4.08 -23.06 -0.99
C SER A 168 4.61 -24.49 -1.10
N PRO A 169 5.31 -25.02 -0.09
CA PRO A 169 5.72 -26.43 -0.05
C PRO A 169 4.54 -27.40 -0.25
N ALA A 170 3.36 -27.04 0.25
CA ALA A 170 2.16 -27.86 0.10
C ALA A 170 1.72 -27.96 -1.37
N LEU A 171 1.75 -26.85 -2.12
CA LEU A 171 1.46 -26.90 -3.55
C LEU A 171 2.51 -27.71 -4.30
N ILE A 172 3.81 -27.53 -3.99
CA ILE A 172 4.91 -28.27 -4.61
C ILE A 172 4.73 -29.78 -4.40
N ALA A 173 4.43 -30.21 -3.18
CA ALA A 173 4.17 -31.63 -2.86
C ALA A 173 2.97 -32.19 -3.64
N ARG A 174 1.87 -31.42 -3.72
CA ARG A 174 0.67 -31.80 -4.49
C ARG A 174 0.94 -31.94 -5.98
N MET A 175 1.88 -31.16 -6.52
CA MET A 175 2.27 -31.19 -7.94
C MET A 175 3.37 -32.23 -8.24
N GLY A 176 3.84 -32.99 -7.22
CA GLY A 176 4.83 -34.04 -7.39
C GLY A 176 6.30 -33.60 -7.32
N GLY A 177 6.56 -32.35 -6.91
CA GLY A 177 7.90 -31.76 -6.80
C GLY A 177 8.17 -30.68 -7.83
N VAL A 178 9.23 -29.91 -7.63
CA VAL A 178 9.56 -28.73 -8.46
C VAL A 178 9.80 -29.11 -9.93
N ASP A 179 10.44 -30.25 -10.18
CA ASP A 179 10.82 -30.72 -11.52
C ASP A 179 9.81 -31.68 -12.15
N ALA A 180 8.65 -31.90 -11.51
CA ALA A 180 7.69 -32.92 -11.94
C ALA A 180 7.05 -32.59 -13.30
N GLN A 181 6.87 -31.30 -13.57
CA GLN A 181 6.25 -30.84 -14.82
C GLN A 181 6.70 -29.42 -15.17
N PRO A 182 6.57 -29.02 -16.46
CA PRO A 182 6.90 -27.66 -16.91
C PRO A 182 6.04 -26.61 -16.20
N LEU A 183 6.62 -25.43 -15.94
CA LEU A 183 6.00 -24.35 -15.17
C LEU A 183 4.63 -23.90 -15.73
N HIS A 184 4.44 -23.90 -17.05
CA HIS A 184 3.17 -23.53 -17.69
C HIS A 184 2.00 -24.48 -17.40
N GLN A 185 2.28 -25.68 -16.89
CA GLN A 185 1.27 -26.66 -16.49
C GLN A 185 0.85 -26.51 -15.01
N TRP A 186 1.53 -25.67 -14.27
CA TRP A 186 1.15 -25.35 -12.90
C TRP A 186 -0.05 -24.37 -12.89
N PRO A 187 -0.85 -24.34 -11.82
CA PRO A 187 -1.86 -23.30 -11.62
C PRO A 187 -1.16 -21.97 -11.37
N LEU A 188 -1.03 -21.13 -12.41
CA LEU A 188 -0.35 -19.83 -12.30
C LEU A 188 -1.31 -18.76 -11.83
N LEU A 189 -0.81 -17.86 -10.98
CA LEU A 189 -1.50 -16.64 -10.57
C LEU A 189 -1.11 -15.52 -11.53
N GLY A 190 -2.09 -14.93 -12.21
CA GLY A 190 -1.89 -13.85 -13.16
C GLY A 190 -1.89 -12.48 -12.50
N ASP A 191 -1.32 -11.52 -13.18
CA ASP A 191 -1.28 -10.10 -12.85
C ASP A 191 -1.77 -9.26 -14.04
N PRO A 192 -2.25 -8.01 -13.83
CA PRO A 192 -2.67 -7.12 -14.90
C PRO A 192 -1.53 -6.66 -15.83
N ASP A 193 -0.29 -6.67 -15.34
CA ASP A 193 0.90 -6.18 -16.06
C ASP A 193 1.42 -7.19 -17.09
N GLY A 194 0.96 -8.45 -17.02
CA GLY A 194 1.35 -9.52 -17.94
C GLY A 194 2.79 -10.00 -17.71
N ASP A 195 3.27 -9.95 -16.49
CA ASP A 195 4.64 -10.34 -16.13
C ASP A 195 4.96 -11.79 -16.49
N TRP A 196 3.97 -12.71 -16.47
CA TRP A 196 4.16 -14.08 -16.95
C TRP A 196 4.46 -14.17 -18.45
N LEU A 197 3.88 -13.32 -19.27
CA LEU A 197 4.18 -13.27 -20.72
C LEU A 197 5.64 -12.88 -20.93
N ARG A 198 6.12 -11.90 -20.16
CA ARG A 198 7.53 -11.46 -20.18
C ARG A 198 8.45 -12.55 -19.65
N TRP A 199 8.05 -13.27 -18.60
CA TRP A 199 8.80 -14.42 -18.08
C TRP A 199 9.04 -15.47 -19.14
N PHE A 200 7.98 -15.99 -19.78
CA PHE A 200 8.08 -17.02 -20.79
C PHE A 200 8.78 -16.55 -22.07
N ALA A 201 8.60 -15.30 -22.46
CA ALA A 201 9.35 -14.70 -23.57
C ALA A 201 10.86 -14.62 -23.28
N THR A 202 11.27 -14.41 -22.02
CA THR A 202 12.68 -14.26 -21.63
C THR A 202 13.35 -15.62 -21.40
N PHE A 203 12.68 -16.56 -20.76
CA PHE A 203 13.28 -17.80 -20.29
C PHE A 203 12.81 -19.06 -21.03
N GLY A 204 11.88 -18.89 -21.97
CA GLY A 204 11.32 -19.98 -22.76
C GLY A 204 10.13 -20.65 -22.06
N GLY A 205 9.45 -21.52 -22.82
CA GLY A 205 8.23 -22.17 -22.43
C GLY A 205 6.99 -21.55 -23.09
N GLU A 206 5.82 -22.09 -22.79
CA GLU A 206 4.55 -21.59 -23.32
C GLU A 206 3.90 -20.63 -22.32
N ALA A 207 3.42 -19.51 -22.84
CA ALA A 207 2.62 -18.60 -22.03
C ALA A 207 1.28 -19.29 -21.64
N PRO A 208 0.78 -19.05 -20.41
CA PRO A 208 -0.44 -19.69 -19.94
C PRO A 208 -1.65 -19.18 -20.74
N ARG A 209 -2.54 -20.11 -21.12
CA ARG A 209 -3.81 -19.75 -21.79
C ARG A 209 -4.84 -19.20 -20.80
N ARG A 210 -4.68 -19.53 -19.53
CA ARG A 210 -5.53 -19.06 -18.42
C ARG A 210 -4.74 -19.09 -17.13
N TYR A 211 -5.17 -18.27 -16.17
CA TYR A 211 -4.66 -18.24 -14.81
C TYR A 211 -5.63 -18.91 -13.84
N ALA A 212 -5.12 -19.42 -12.72
CA ALA A 212 -5.95 -19.92 -11.62
C ALA A 212 -6.74 -18.75 -10.97
N ALA A 213 -6.12 -17.59 -10.83
CA ALA A 213 -6.71 -16.32 -10.43
C ALA A 213 -5.89 -15.19 -11.03
N VAL A 214 -6.49 -13.99 -11.19
CA VAL A 214 -5.78 -12.76 -11.56
C VAL A 214 -5.91 -11.80 -10.38
N LEU A 215 -4.78 -11.32 -9.88
CA LEU A 215 -4.67 -10.46 -8.70
C LEU A 215 -3.84 -9.23 -9.07
N ASP A 216 -4.24 -8.06 -8.63
CA ASP A 216 -3.57 -6.79 -8.95
C ASP A 216 -2.64 -6.30 -7.84
N GLU A 217 -2.69 -6.95 -6.68
CA GLU A 217 -1.97 -6.54 -5.49
C GLU A 217 -0.94 -7.61 -5.06
N SER A 218 0.31 -7.18 -4.80
CA SER A 218 1.43 -8.09 -4.53
C SER A 218 1.27 -8.94 -3.26
N GLU A 219 0.61 -8.40 -2.23
CA GLU A 219 0.39 -9.12 -0.98
C GLU A 219 -0.66 -10.23 -1.18
N ALA A 220 -1.71 -9.94 -1.95
CA ALA A 220 -2.71 -10.92 -2.36
C ALA A 220 -2.08 -12.06 -3.19
N HIS A 221 -1.15 -11.73 -4.11
CA HIS A 221 -0.37 -12.73 -4.84
C HIS A 221 0.42 -13.67 -3.92
N HIS A 222 1.19 -13.09 -2.98
CA HIS A 222 1.98 -13.90 -2.05
C HIS A 222 1.08 -14.72 -1.12
N ARG A 223 -0.03 -14.15 -0.68
CA ARG A 223 -1.00 -14.86 0.17
C ARG A 223 -1.63 -16.03 -0.57
N ALA A 224 -2.08 -15.83 -1.81
CA ALA A 224 -2.63 -16.91 -2.63
C ALA A 224 -1.60 -18.04 -2.88
N ALA A 225 -0.32 -17.68 -3.09
CA ALA A 225 0.74 -18.68 -3.22
C ALA A 225 0.98 -19.45 -1.92
N LEU A 226 0.97 -18.78 -0.76
CA LEU A 226 1.09 -19.40 0.57
C LEU A 226 -0.04 -20.39 0.83
N ASP A 227 -1.26 -20.02 0.49
CA ASP A 227 -2.46 -20.84 0.66
C ASP A 227 -2.58 -21.96 -0.42
N GLY A 228 -1.60 -22.07 -1.31
CA GLY A 228 -1.52 -23.11 -2.32
C GLY A 228 -2.55 -22.99 -3.45
N VAL A 229 -3.09 -21.79 -3.69
CA VAL A 229 -4.01 -21.50 -4.81
C VAL A 229 -3.27 -21.65 -6.14
N GLY A 230 -2.00 -21.18 -6.20
CA GLY A 230 -1.21 -21.25 -7.42
C GLY A 230 0.22 -20.76 -7.22
N VAL A 231 0.98 -20.75 -8.33
CA VAL A 231 2.34 -20.21 -8.40
C VAL A 231 2.25 -18.71 -8.65
N ALA A 232 2.80 -17.90 -7.76
CA ALA A 232 2.97 -16.48 -7.98
C ALA A 232 4.26 -16.20 -8.76
N LEU A 233 4.22 -15.28 -9.72
CA LEU A 233 5.42 -14.60 -10.18
C LEU A 233 5.67 -13.43 -9.22
N GLY A 234 6.25 -13.79 -8.06
CA GLY A 234 6.28 -12.90 -6.89
C GLY A 234 7.49 -11.95 -6.92
N ARG A 235 7.29 -10.77 -6.37
CA ARG A 235 8.32 -9.75 -6.20
C ARG A 235 9.26 -10.14 -5.05
N VAL A 236 10.55 -10.34 -5.36
CA VAL A 236 11.55 -10.89 -4.42
C VAL A 236 11.70 -10.02 -3.17
N THR A 237 11.67 -8.70 -3.34
CA THR A 237 11.81 -7.76 -2.22
C THR A 237 10.74 -7.97 -1.16
N ARG A 238 9.48 -8.15 -1.59
CA ARG A 238 8.33 -8.35 -0.70
C ARG A 238 8.25 -9.77 -0.16
N ALA A 239 8.65 -10.77 -0.95
CA ALA A 239 8.63 -12.18 -0.57
C ALA A 239 9.84 -12.61 0.27
N ARG A 240 10.82 -11.73 0.52
CA ARG A 240 12.10 -12.07 1.14
C ARG A 240 11.96 -12.87 2.43
N LEU A 241 11.11 -12.46 3.34
CA LEU A 241 10.91 -13.15 4.62
C LEU A 241 10.20 -14.50 4.44
N LEU A 242 9.27 -14.58 3.51
CA LEU A 242 8.56 -15.83 3.17
C LEU A 242 9.48 -16.86 2.52
N LEU A 243 10.39 -16.41 1.67
CA LEU A 243 11.42 -17.27 1.07
C LEU A 243 12.46 -17.69 2.11
N ALA A 244 12.92 -16.78 2.97
CA ALA A 244 13.89 -17.08 4.02
C ALA A 244 13.36 -18.05 5.08
N SER A 245 12.07 -17.99 5.40
CA SER A 245 11.41 -18.90 6.34
C SER A 245 10.98 -20.23 5.70
N GLY A 246 11.13 -20.39 4.38
CA GLY A 246 10.67 -21.57 3.65
C GLY A 246 9.13 -21.67 3.51
N GLN A 247 8.39 -20.65 3.88
CA GLN A 247 6.94 -20.62 3.67
C GLN A 247 6.59 -20.53 2.19
N LEU A 248 7.42 -19.85 1.40
CA LEU A 248 7.43 -19.93 -0.05
C LEU A 248 8.78 -20.47 -0.53
N VAL A 249 8.75 -21.20 -1.62
CA VAL A 249 9.94 -21.77 -2.28
C VAL A 249 10.00 -21.26 -3.71
N ALA A 250 11.16 -20.76 -4.12
CA ALA A 250 11.40 -20.37 -5.50
C ALA A 250 11.46 -21.62 -6.40
N LEU A 251 10.70 -21.61 -7.48
CA LEU A 251 10.64 -22.72 -8.44
C LEU A 251 11.69 -22.58 -9.56
N SER A 252 12.43 -21.49 -9.58
CA SER A 252 13.47 -21.22 -10.58
C SER A 252 14.62 -20.42 -9.97
N ALA A 253 15.83 -20.71 -10.45
CA ALA A 253 16.99 -19.89 -10.19
C ALA A 253 17.01 -18.59 -11.03
N GLN A 254 16.28 -18.59 -12.15
CA GLN A 254 16.14 -17.43 -13.02
C GLN A 254 15.31 -16.36 -12.33
N ARG A 255 15.63 -15.09 -12.63
CA ARG A 255 14.92 -13.93 -12.10
C ARG A 255 14.66 -12.95 -13.24
N LEU A 256 13.44 -12.49 -13.34
CA LEU A 256 13.04 -11.47 -14.30
C LEU A 256 13.17 -10.09 -13.65
N LYS A 257 14.02 -9.22 -14.20
CA LYS A 257 14.05 -7.83 -13.75
C LYS A 257 12.80 -7.12 -14.19
N THR A 258 12.14 -6.39 -13.27
CA THR A 258 11.01 -5.54 -13.65
C THR A 258 11.50 -4.31 -14.42
N SER A 259 10.60 -3.69 -15.19
CA SER A 259 10.91 -2.43 -15.90
C SER A 259 11.05 -1.24 -14.94
N TRP A 260 10.64 -1.40 -13.69
CA TRP A 260 10.58 -0.37 -12.67
C TRP A 260 11.47 -0.73 -11.49
N SER A 261 12.03 0.31 -10.87
CA SER A 261 12.86 0.20 -9.66
C SER A 261 12.22 0.97 -8.51
N HIS A 262 12.72 0.76 -7.30
CA HIS A 262 12.28 1.50 -6.12
C HIS A 262 13.05 2.80 -5.97
N TYR A 263 12.35 3.86 -5.62
CA TYR A 263 12.88 5.21 -5.45
C TYR A 263 12.38 5.84 -4.16
N LEU A 264 13.22 6.69 -3.57
CA LEU A 264 12.81 7.72 -2.63
C LEU A 264 12.46 8.96 -3.45
N VAL A 265 11.21 9.43 -3.36
CA VAL A 265 10.73 10.62 -4.06
C VAL A 265 10.32 11.69 -3.06
N TYR A 266 10.73 12.94 -3.28
CA TYR A 266 10.46 14.02 -2.35
C TYR A 266 10.51 15.40 -3.04
N PRO A 267 9.77 16.40 -2.54
CA PRO A 267 9.87 17.77 -3.01
C PRO A 267 11.14 18.46 -2.48
N ALA A 268 11.63 19.47 -3.19
CA ALA A 268 12.86 20.19 -2.83
C ALA A 268 12.84 20.74 -1.39
N ARG A 269 11.67 21.15 -0.88
CA ARG A 269 11.51 21.67 0.50
C ARG A 269 11.93 20.65 1.58
N SER A 270 11.85 19.37 1.31
CA SER A 270 12.22 18.33 2.28
C SER A 270 13.72 18.28 2.54
N ALA A 271 14.54 18.80 1.63
CA ALA A 271 16.00 18.83 1.78
C ALA A 271 16.50 19.72 2.95
N SER A 272 15.65 20.60 3.51
CA SER A 272 15.96 21.38 4.71
C SER A 272 15.48 20.74 6.01
N HIS A 273 14.70 19.64 5.95
CA HIS A 273 14.12 19.00 7.13
C HIS A 273 15.12 18.02 7.77
N ARG A 274 15.57 18.27 9.00
CA ARG A 274 16.59 17.46 9.69
C ARG A 274 16.22 15.98 9.81
N GLY A 275 14.97 15.70 10.22
CA GLY A 275 14.47 14.32 10.35
C GLY A 275 14.47 13.60 8.99
N PHE A 276 14.12 14.30 7.92
CA PHE A 276 14.17 13.73 6.58
C PHE A 276 15.61 13.44 6.13
N LEU A 277 16.57 14.33 6.37
CA LEU A 277 17.96 14.09 6.01
C LEU A 277 18.55 12.87 6.74
N ALA A 278 18.25 12.71 8.02
CA ALA A 278 18.65 11.53 8.80
C ALA A 278 18.02 10.24 8.22
N PHE A 279 16.71 10.28 7.95
CA PHE A 279 16.00 9.14 7.37
C PHE A 279 16.50 8.81 5.97
N ARG A 280 16.74 9.79 5.11
CA ARG A 280 17.27 9.61 3.76
C ARG A 280 18.63 8.90 3.77
N ALA A 281 19.56 9.33 4.63
CA ALA A 281 20.88 8.71 4.75
C ALA A 281 20.76 7.25 5.23
N TRP A 282 19.95 7.01 6.26
CA TRP A 282 19.70 5.67 6.78
C TRP A 282 19.02 4.78 5.72
N LEU A 283 17.99 5.30 5.01
CA LEU A 283 17.26 4.54 4.00
C LEU A 283 18.18 4.12 2.84
N GLN A 284 19.07 5.00 2.39
CA GLN A 284 20.05 4.69 1.34
C GLN A 284 21.03 3.59 1.77
N GLU A 285 21.44 3.57 3.06
CA GLU A 285 22.26 2.48 3.58
C GLU A 285 21.50 1.16 3.59
N GLN A 286 20.25 1.16 4.09
CA GLN A 286 19.38 -0.02 4.08
C GLN A 286 19.11 -0.52 2.66
N ALA A 287 19.02 0.37 1.68
CA ALA A 287 18.85 0.03 0.27
C ALA A 287 20.11 -0.62 -0.32
N ARG A 288 21.31 -0.12 0.02
CA ARG A 288 22.60 -0.72 -0.39
C ARG A 288 22.77 -2.12 0.18
N GLU A 289 22.52 -2.30 1.47
CA GLU A 289 22.55 -3.60 2.13
C GLU A 289 21.58 -4.59 1.48
N HIS A 290 20.35 -4.14 1.19
CA HIS A 290 19.34 -4.96 0.52
C HIS A 290 19.80 -5.38 -0.88
N ALA A 291 20.33 -4.47 -1.68
CA ALA A 291 20.83 -4.76 -3.02
C ALA A 291 22.01 -5.76 -2.99
N ALA A 292 22.95 -5.60 -2.07
CA ALA A 292 24.06 -6.52 -1.88
C ALA A 292 23.62 -7.94 -1.54
N HIS A 293 22.68 -8.10 -0.61
CA HIS A 293 22.09 -9.40 -0.27
C HIS A 293 21.32 -10.02 -1.44
N ALA A 294 20.59 -9.21 -2.22
CA ALA A 294 19.88 -9.70 -3.40
C ALA A 294 20.84 -10.24 -4.48
N GLN A 295 21.99 -9.62 -4.66
CA GLN A 295 23.06 -10.08 -5.57
C GLN A 295 23.73 -11.36 -5.08
N GLN A 296 24.06 -11.46 -3.79
CA GLN A 296 24.67 -12.65 -3.19
C GLN A 296 23.73 -13.86 -3.28
N ALA A 297 22.43 -13.68 -2.98
CA ALA A 297 21.42 -14.72 -3.13
C ALA A 297 21.23 -15.16 -4.59
N ALA A 298 21.50 -14.29 -5.55
CA ALA A 298 21.48 -14.65 -6.97
C ALA A 298 22.68 -15.52 -7.38
N SER A 299 23.84 -15.30 -6.76
CA SER A 299 25.09 -16.05 -7.04
C SER A 299 25.16 -17.40 -6.34
N ALA A 300 24.38 -17.61 -5.27
CA ALA A 300 24.40 -18.82 -4.45
C ALA A 300 23.47 -19.94 -4.95
N VAL A 301 22.69 -19.74 -6.01
CA VAL A 301 21.82 -20.79 -6.57
C VAL A 301 22.64 -21.77 -7.38
N PRO A 302 22.68 -23.10 -7.03
CA PRO A 302 23.44 -24.08 -7.77
C PRO A 302 22.92 -24.19 -9.21
N THR A 303 23.82 -24.07 -10.17
CA THR A 303 23.52 -24.35 -11.59
C THR A 303 23.00 -25.78 -11.71
N PRO A 304 21.83 -26.04 -12.33
CA PRO A 304 21.34 -27.39 -12.51
C PRO A 304 22.39 -28.19 -13.29
N ARG A 305 22.83 -29.33 -12.72
CA ARG A 305 23.74 -30.26 -13.41
C ARG A 305 23.08 -30.69 -14.71
N ARG A 306 23.65 -30.29 -15.85
CA ARG A 306 23.30 -30.88 -17.15
C ARG A 306 23.38 -32.38 -17.06
N ARG A 307 22.26 -33.08 -17.09
CA ARG A 307 22.25 -34.53 -17.34
C ARG A 307 22.88 -34.76 -18.71
N LYS A 308 24.05 -35.35 -18.71
CA LYS A 308 24.61 -35.94 -19.94
C LYS A 308 23.63 -37.05 -20.37
N ARG A 309 23.18 -36.96 -21.63
CA ARG A 309 22.47 -38.08 -22.31
C ARG A 309 23.40 -39.26 -22.49
#